data_4c8977c7945084a4cf894d105f9fe87b
#
_entry.id   4c8977c7945084a4cf894d105f9fe87b
#
_cell.length_a   1.000
_cell.length_b   1.000
_cell.length_c   1.000
_cell.angle_alpha   90.00
_cell.angle_beta   90.00
_cell.angle_gamma   90.00
#
_symmetry.space_group_name_H-M   'P 1'
#
loop_
_entity.id
_entity.type
_entity.pdbx_description
1 polymer ?
#
loop_
_entity_poly.entity_id
_entity_poly.type
_entity_poly.pdbx_seq_one_letter_code
_entity_poly.pdbx_strand_id
1 'polypeptide(L)'
;MLNRAFREAGINGAYAAFHVVPERLGQAIAGVRGLGFRGLNVTIPHKIEVMKYLDEISEGARVIGAVNTIVNEEGRLVGYNTDGIGYVRSLKEEAEPELTGKTIVVLGAGGASRGILWA
;
A
#
# COMPACT_ATOMS: atom_id res chain seq x y z
N MET A 1 1.25 -16.34 -0.75
CA MET A 1 -0.05 -15.88 -0.19
C MET A 1 -0.95 -15.33 -1.29
N LEU A 2 -0.69 -14.23 -1.98
CA LEU A 2 -1.59 -13.62 -2.98
C LEU A 2 -1.95 -14.50 -4.17
N ASN A 3 -1.00 -15.23 -4.76
CA ASN A 3 -1.30 -16.17 -5.85
C ASN A 3 -2.23 -17.32 -5.43
N ARG A 4 -2.20 -17.71 -4.15
CA ARG A 4 -3.15 -18.68 -3.61
C ARG A 4 -4.54 -18.05 -3.49
N ALA A 5 -4.63 -16.83 -2.94
CA ALA A 5 -5.89 -16.11 -2.85
C ALA A 5 -6.54 -15.88 -4.23
N PHE A 6 -5.74 -15.56 -5.26
CA PHE A 6 -6.25 -15.43 -6.63
C PHE A 6 -6.88 -16.73 -7.13
N ARG A 7 -6.23 -17.89 -6.90
CA ARG A 7 -6.79 -19.18 -7.29
C ARG A 7 -8.08 -19.51 -6.54
N GLU A 8 -8.10 -19.27 -5.24
CA GLU A 8 -9.30 -19.52 -4.40
C GLU A 8 -10.48 -18.61 -4.79
N ALA A 9 -10.19 -17.39 -5.21
CA ALA A 9 -11.18 -16.42 -5.70
C ALA A 9 -11.56 -16.59 -7.19
N GLY A 10 -10.99 -17.57 -7.90
CA GLY A 10 -11.23 -17.75 -9.33
C GLY A 10 -10.67 -16.64 -10.21
N ILE A 11 -9.73 -15.83 -9.71
CA ILE A 11 -9.13 -14.73 -10.46
C ILE A 11 -8.00 -15.27 -11.33
N ASN A 12 -8.13 -15.10 -12.66
CA ASN A 12 -7.05 -15.38 -13.59
C ASN A 12 -6.00 -14.27 -13.54
N GLY A 13 -5.04 -14.41 -12.64
CA GLY A 13 -4.01 -13.41 -12.41
C GLY A 13 -2.77 -14.02 -11.76
N ALA A 14 -1.66 -13.30 -11.84
CA ALA A 14 -0.40 -13.66 -11.21
C ALA A 14 0.15 -12.47 -10.42
N TYR A 15 0.68 -12.75 -9.24
CA TYR A 15 1.41 -11.80 -8.41
C TYR A 15 2.89 -12.19 -8.42
N ALA A 16 3.74 -11.25 -8.81
CA ALA A 16 5.19 -11.43 -8.84
C ALA A 16 5.89 -10.29 -8.12
N ALA A 17 7.04 -10.58 -7.52
CA ALA A 17 7.89 -9.58 -6.88
C ALA A 17 8.94 -9.07 -7.87
N PHE A 18 9.19 -7.76 -7.83
CA PHE A 18 10.19 -7.09 -8.64
C PHE A 18 11.15 -6.31 -7.74
N HIS A 19 12.44 -6.50 -7.94
CA HIS A 19 13.45 -5.66 -7.32
C HIS A 19 13.68 -4.42 -8.19
N VAL A 20 13.32 -3.27 -7.66
CA VAL A 20 13.48 -1.97 -8.33
C VAL A 20 14.45 -1.12 -7.53
N VAL A 21 15.55 -0.69 -8.13
CA VAL A 21 16.48 0.25 -7.51
C VAL A 21 15.89 1.68 -7.55
N PRO A 22 16.20 2.56 -6.58
CA PRO A 22 15.59 3.89 -6.48
C PRO A 22 15.68 4.71 -7.77
N GLU A 23 16.80 4.63 -8.47
CA GLU A 23 17.07 5.38 -9.71
C GLU A 23 16.17 4.96 -10.88
N ARG A 24 15.56 3.77 -10.80
CA ARG A 24 14.68 3.23 -11.83
C ARG A 24 13.20 3.26 -11.46
N LEU A 25 12.86 3.82 -10.30
CA LEU A 25 11.47 3.82 -9.82
C LEU A 25 10.50 4.45 -10.84
N GLY A 26 10.82 5.61 -11.39
CA GLY A 26 9.98 6.27 -12.39
C GLY A 26 9.75 5.43 -13.65
N GLN A 27 10.82 4.76 -14.14
CA GLN A 27 10.73 3.86 -15.29
C GLN A 27 9.87 2.63 -14.97
N ALA A 28 10.00 2.07 -13.78
CA ALA A 28 9.18 0.94 -13.33
C ALA A 28 7.70 1.31 -13.27
N ILE A 29 7.36 2.48 -12.73
CA ILE A 29 5.98 2.95 -12.67
C ILE A 29 5.41 3.25 -14.07
N ALA A 30 6.21 3.81 -14.98
CA ALA A 30 5.81 3.96 -16.38
C ALA A 30 5.53 2.60 -17.04
N GLY A 31 6.35 1.59 -16.72
CA GLY A 31 6.17 0.21 -17.19
C GLY A 31 4.85 -0.41 -16.71
N VAL A 32 4.38 -0.09 -15.53
CA VAL A 32 3.07 -0.56 -15.00
C VAL A 32 1.92 -0.15 -15.93
N ARG A 33 1.95 1.08 -16.45
CA ARG A 33 0.98 1.57 -17.44
C ARG A 33 1.13 0.84 -18.77
N GLY A 34 2.34 0.83 -19.31
CA GLY A 34 2.63 0.27 -20.64
C GLY A 34 2.39 -1.24 -20.75
N LEU A 35 2.61 -1.98 -19.68
CA LEU A 35 2.37 -3.43 -19.61
C LEU A 35 0.95 -3.80 -19.17
N GLY A 36 0.13 -2.82 -18.83
CA GLY A 36 -1.25 -3.05 -18.42
C GLY A 36 -1.38 -3.80 -17.09
N PHE A 37 -0.44 -3.62 -16.14
CA PHE A 37 -0.57 -4.20 -14.81
C PHE A 37 -1.81 -3.65 -14.12
N ARG A 38 -2.55 -4.51 -13.43
CA ARG A 38 -3.77 -4.12 -12.69
C ARG A 38 -3.45 -3.27 -11.47
N GLY A 39 -2.26 -3.40 -10.94
CA GLY A 39 -1.77 -2.65 -9.78
C GLY A 39 -0.52 -3.27 -9.20
N LEU A 40 -0.01 -2.68 -8.14
CA LEU A 40 1.17 -3.17 -7.44
C LEU A 40 1.15 -2.78 -5.97
N ASN A 41 1.85 -3.56 -5.15
CA ASN A 41 2.23 -3.15 -3.81
C ASN A 41 3.62 -2.53 -3.83
N VAL A 42 3.80 -1.52 -3.00
CA VAL A 42 5.05 -0.79 -2.85
C VAL A 42 5.56 -0.97 -1.42
N THR A 43 6.84 -1.29 -1.30
CA THR A 43 7.50 -1.43 0.00
C THR A 43 8.72 -0.50 0.11
N ILE A 44 9.46 -0.62 1.20
CA ILE A 44 10.70 0.14 1.43
C ILE A 44 11.71 -0.15 0.30
N PRO A 45 12.41 0.90 -0.22
CA PRO A 45 12.41 2.30 0.23
C PRO A 45 11.43 3.23 -0.53
N HIS A 46 10.52 2.69 -1.32
CA HIS A 46 9.82 3.43 -2.38
C HIS A 46 8.51 4.11 -1.97
N LYS A 47 7.93 3.79 -0.81
CA LYS A 47 6.57 4.22 -0.40
C LYS A 47 6.33 5.74 -0.44
N ILE A 48 7.36 6.54 -0.21
CA ILE A 48 7.29 8.00 -0.24
C ILE A 48 7.54 8.51 -1.65
N GLU A 49 8.65 8.09 -2.25
CA GLU A 49 9.10 8.61 -3.55
C GLU A 49 8.13 8.26 -4.68
N VAL A 50 7.46 7.11 -4.62
CA VAL A 50 6.51 6.66 -5.64
C VAL A 50 5.35 7.63 -5.84
N MET A 51 4.99 8.40 -4.83
CA MET A 51 3.90 9.38 -4.89
C MET A 51 4.07 10.40 -6.02
N LYS A 52 5.30 10.71 -6.41
CA LYS A 52 5.63 11.65 -7.49
C LYS A 52 5.25 11.16 -8.89
N TYR A 53 5.00 9.87 -9.04
CA TYR A 53 4.75 9.21 -10.33
C TYR A 53 3.28 8.77 -10.49
N LEU A 54 2.42 9.13 -9.53
CA LEU A 54 1.00 8.78 -9.53
C LEU A 54 0.13 9.94 -10.00
N ASP A 55 -1.00 9.60 -10.62
CA ASP A 55 -1.97 10.60 -11.09
C ASP A 55 -2.85 11.10 -9.94
N GLU A 56 -3.13 10.22 -8.99
CA GLU A 56 -3.94 10.56 -7.82
C GLU A 56 -3.42 9.82 -6.58
N ILE A 57 -3.61 10.45 -5.44
CA ILE A 57 -3.28 9.91 -4.13
C ILE A 57 -4.49 10.09 -3.23
N SER A 58 -4.97 9.00 -2.64
CA SER A 58 -6.09 9.03 -1.70
C SER A 58 -5.78 9.94 -0.51
N GLU A 59 -6.82 10.49 0.11
CA GLU A 59 -6.70 11.41 1.24
C GLU A 59 -5.86 10.79 2.37
N GLY A 60 -6.17 9.55 2.77
CA GLY A 60 -5.41 8.85 3.81
C GLY A 60 -3.94 8.69 3.46
N ALA A 61 -3.60 8.26 2.23
CA ALA A 61 -2.21 8.15 1.79
C ALA A 61 -1.48 9.50 1.75
N ARG A 62 -2.20 10.57 1.44
CA ARG A 62 -1.65 11.95 1.44
C ARG A 62 -1.33 12.42 2.84
N VAL A 63 -2.22 12.21 3.80
CA VAL A 63 -2.01 12.56 5.22
C VAL A 63 -0.87 11.75 5.82
N ILE A 64 -0.83 10.44 5.54
CA ILE A 64 0.24 9.54 5.98
C ILE A 64 1.58 9.92 5.33
N GLY A 65 1.56 10.46 4.11
CA GLY A 65 2.75 10.79 3.32
C GLY A 65 3.46 9.57 2.76
N ALA A 66 2.73 8.48 2.50
CA ALA A 66 3.28 7.25 1.94
C ALA A 66 2.19 6.43 1.23
N VAL A 67 2.56 5.76 0.14
CA VAL A 67 1.73 4.85 -0.64
C VAL A 67 2.32 3.44 -0.55
N ASN A 68 1.50 2.44 -0.26
CA ASN A 68 1.89 1.03 -0.29
C ASN A 68 1.13 0.20 -1.33
N THR A 69 0.06 0.76 -1.89
CA THR A 69 -0.80 0.07 -2.86
C THR A 69 -1.15 1.04 -3.98
N ILE A 70 -0.99 0.60 -5.23
CA ILE A 70 -1.33 1.37 -6.42
C ILE A 70 -2.32 0.54 -7.25
N VAL A 71 -3.40 1.16 -7.65
CA VAL A 71 -4.38 0.59 -8.59
C VAL A 71 -4.21 1.28 -9.94
N ASN A 72 -4.21 0.48 -11.01
CA ASN A 72 -4.20 0.99 -12.37
C ASN A 72 -5.62 0.95 -12.94
N GLU A 73 -6.22 2.12 -13.06
CA GLU A 73 -7.54 2.34 -13.63
C GLU A 73 -7.37 2.79 -15.08
N GLU A 74 -7.22 1.84 -16.00
CA GLU A 74 -7.07 2.09 -17.44
C GLU A 74 -5.95 3.08 -17.79
N GLY A 75 -4.81 2.95 -17.11
CA GLY A 75 -3.65 3.81 -17.29
C GLY A 75 -3.54 4.94 -16.25
N ARG A 76 -4.60 5.26 -15.52
CA ARG A 76 -4.56 6.19 -14.38
C ARG A 76 -4.11 5.44 -13.13
N LEU A 77 -3.03 5.88 -12.51
CA LEU A 77 -2.47 5.26 -11.32
C LEU A 77 -2.93 5.99 -10.06
N VAL A 78 -3.69 5.29 -9.23
CA VAL A 78 -4.21 5.82 -7.95
C VAL A 78 -3.51 5.14 -6.79
N GLY A 79 -2.95 5.95 -5.88
CA GLY A 79 -2.17 5.50 -4.73
C GLY A 79 -2.95 5.48 -3.43
N TYR A 80 -2.81 4.39 -2.67
CA TYR A 80 -3.44 4.16 -1.38
C TYR A 80 -2.41 3.78 -0.32
N ASN A 81 -2.80 3.94 0.95
CA ASN A 81 -2.10 3.33 2.07
C ASN A 81 -3.07 2.44 2.85
N THR A 82 -2.78 1.16 2.86
CA THR A 82 -3.61 0.13 3.51
C THR A 82 -2.94 -0.46 4.75
N ASP A 83 -1.73 -0.03 5.10
CA ASP A 83 -0.95 -0.59 6.21
C ASP A 83 -1.65 -0.37 7.55
N GLY A 84 -2.09 0.87 7.82
CA GLY A 84 -2.74 1.22 9.09
C GLY A 84 -4.08 0.51 9.27
N ILE A 85 -4.94 0.59 8.27
CA ILE A 85 -6.27 -0.05 8.28
C ILE A 85 -6.11 -1.56 8.46
N GLY A 86 -5.18 -2.19 7.74
CA GLY A 86 -4.87 -3.61 7.85
C GLY A 86 -4.42 -4.00 9.26
N TYR A 87 -3.53 -3.21 9.85
CA TYR A 87 -3.04 -3.45 11.22
C TYR A 87 -4.16 -3.34 12.26
N VAL A 88 -4.93 -2.25 12.23
CA VAL A 88 -6.03 -2.03 13.19
C VAL A 88 -7.09 -3.12 13.06
N ARG A 89 -7.38 -3.56 11.83
CA ARG A 89 -8.32 -4.66 11.59
C ARG A 89 -7.80 -5.98 12.17
N SER A 90 -6.56 -6.34 11.89
CA SER A 90 -5.90 -7.54 12.44
C SER A 90 -5.88 -7.51 13.97
N LEU A 91 -5.55 -6.36 14.57
CA LEU A 91 -5.56 -6.19 16.02
C LEU A 91 -6.95 -6.45 16.63
N LYS A 92 -8.01 -5.96 15.99
CA LYS A 92 -9.38 -6.19 16.45
C LYS A 92 -9.82 -7.65 16.28
N GLU A 93 -9.44 -8.30 15.17
CA GLU A 93 -9.79 -9.68 14.87
C GLU A 93 -9.03 -10.69 15.76
N GLU A 94 -7.76 -10.41 16.11
CA GLU A 94 -6.91 -11.34 16.83
C GLU A 94 -6.90 -11.14 18.35
N ALA A 95 -7.04 -9.91 18.82
CA ALA A 95 -6.89 -9.55 20.23
C ALA A 95 -8.15 -8.92 20.85
N GLU A 96 -9.18 -8.65 20.05
CA GLU A 96 -10.44 -7.99 20.48
C GLU A 96 -10.23 -6.81 21.44
N PRO A 97 -9.27 -5.90 21.19
CA PRO A 97 -8.99 -4.82 22.12
C PRO A 97 -10.11 -3.77 22.08
N GLU A 98 -10.67 -3.47 23.23
CA GLU A 98 -11.43 -2.24 23.40
C GLU A 98 -10.46 -1.06 23.44
N LEU A 99 -10.40 -0.27 22.37
CA LEU A 99 -9.46 0.84 22.21
C LEU A 99 -10.02 2.17 22.74
N THR A 100 -11.33 2.28 22.89
CA THR A 100 -12.01 3.51 23.34
C THR A 100 -11.52 3.92 24.73
N GLY A 101 -11.04 5.14 24.86
CA GLY A 101 -10.55 5.67 26.13
C GLY A 101 -9.21 5.12 26.62
N LYS A 102 -8.52 4.32 25.82
CA LYS A 102 -7.17 3.79 26.15
C LYS A 102 -6.08 4.77 25.74
N THR A 103 -5.00 4.79 26.52
CA THR A 103 -3.75 5.43 26.12
C THR A 103 -2.94 4.46 25.28
N ILE A 104 -2.63 4.84 24.04
CA ILE A 104 -1.86 4.03 23.12
C ILE A 104 -0.47 4.65 22.95
N VAL A 105 0.58 3.85 23.13
CA VAL A 105 1.96 4.25 22.90
C VAL A 105 2.45 3.62 21.60
N VAL A 106 2.87 4.44 20.65
CA VAL A 106 3.43 3.98 19.39
C VAL A 106 4.93 4.27 19.36
N LEU A 107 5.74 3.22 19.24
CA LEU A 107 7.20 3.35 19.18
C LEU A 107 7.65 3.55 17.72
N GLY A 108 8.08 4.77 17.42
CA GLY A 108 8.52 5.19 16.09
C GLY A 108 7.61 6.23 15.44
N ALA A 109 8.16 6.99 14.47
CA ALA A 109 7.48 8.08 13.77
C ALA A 109 7.53 7.94 12.23
N GLY A 110 7.78 6.74 11.71
CA GLY A 110 7.85 6.44 10.28
C GLY A 110 6.46 6.34 9.62
N GLY A 111 6.44 6.00 8.32
CA GLY A 111 5.20 5.88 7.55
C GLY A 111 4.22 4.84 8.13
N ALA A 112 4.73 3.74 8.68
CA ALA A 112 3.89 2.72 9.33
C ALA A 112 3.17 3.28 10.57
N SER A 113 3.90 3.96 11.46
CA SER A 113 3.33 4.58 12.68
C SER A 113 2.26 5.61 12.33
N ARG A 114 2.54 6.47 11.33
CA ARG A 114 1.57 7.45 10.84
C ARG A 114 0.31 6.79 10.28
N GLY A 115 0.48 5.68 9.54
CA GLY A 115 -0.64 4.91 9.00
C GLY A 115 -1.52 4.29 10.08
N ILE A 116 -0.91 3.75 11.15
CA ILE A 116 -1.64 3.17 12.29
C ILE A 116 -2.41 4.25 13.07
N LEU A 117 -1.80 5.42 13.26
CA LEU A 117 -2.45 6.55 13.96
C LEU A 117 -3.58 7.19 13.15
N TRP A 118 -3.55 7.06 11.83
CA TRP A 118 -4.61 7.53 10.95
C TRP A 118 -5.83 6.60 10.93
N ALA A 119 -5.62 5.30 11.04
CA ALA A 119 -6.65 4.26 10.96
C ALA A 119 -7.52 4.16 12.20
#